data_91c3c620483010d9b4767dcc001399de
#
_entry.id   91c3c620483010d9b4767dcc001399de
#
_cell.length_a   1.000
_cell.length_b   1.000
_cell.length_c   1.000
_cell.angle_alpha   90.00
_cell.angle_beta   90.00
_cell.angle_gamma   90.00
#
_symmetry.space_group_name_H-M   'P 1'
#
loop_
_entity.id
_entity.type
_entity.pdbx_description
1 polymer ?
#
loop_
_entity_poly.entity_id
_entity_poly.type
_entity_poly.pdbx_seq_one_letter_code
_entity_poly.pdbx_strand_id
1 'polypeptide(L)'
;MNEKIYDIIVIGAGSAGIACIIEAKLKNIENILLIEKTSNHSETIRKFYKDGKRVDKDWKNQVIKLEGNIDFMDGTKESTLEYFEELLNKNEISPVYNTEVEKIIKNENTNLFEVHTLNKIYQTKFAIICIGKMGKPNKPDYKIPTNIKKYINFNLDDCTTNEKILVIGGGNSAAEYAYFLTNEKNIVTLAYRKPTFTRLNPINEKLLMQYQNDK
;
A
#
# COMPACT_ATOMS: atom_id res chain seq x y z
N MET A 1 -14.49 -4.85 -35.93
CA MET A 1 -14.51 -5.71 -34.71
C MET A 1 -15.21 -4.89 -33.63
N ASN A 2 -16.31 -5.41 -33.07
CA ASN A 2 -16.98 -4.69 -31.97
C ASN A 2 -16.00 -4.65 -30.79
N GLU A 3 -15.65 -3.44 -30.34
CA GLU A 3 -14.82 -3.26 -29.17
C GLU A 3 -15.55 -3.82 -27.95
N LYS A 4 -14.86 -4.61 -27.13
CA LYS A 4 -15.43 -5.20 -25.91
C LYS A 4 -15.77 -4.09 -24.93
N ILE A 5 -17.04 -3.98 -24.54
CA ILE A 5 -17.50 -3.09 -23.48
C ILE A 5 -17.49 -3.87 -22.17
N TYR A 6 -16.79 -3.32 -21.17
CA TYR A 6 -16.77 -3.87 -19.82
C TYR A 6 -17.94 -3.33 -19.00
N ASP A 7 -18.45 -4.13 -18.07
CA ASP A 7 -19.39 -3.64 -17.07
C ASP A 7 -18.66 -2.79 -16.03
N ILE A 8 -17.51 -3.29 -15.54
CA ILE A 8 -16.69 -2.59 -14.57
C ILE A 8 -15.22 -2.69 -14.97
N ILE A 9 -14.52 -1.56 -14.92
CA ILE A 9 -13.05 -1.51 -14.92
C ILE A 9 -12.57 -0.96 -13.59
N VAL A 10 -11.74 -1.73 -12.90
CA VAL A 10 -11.06 -1.32 -11.65
C VAL A 10 -9.63 -0.95 -11.96
N ILE A 11 -9.20 0.22 -11.49
CA ILE A 11 -7.88 0.80 -11.76
C ILE A 11 -7.04 0.78 -10.50
N GLY A 12 -6.00 -0.04 -10.50
CA GLY A 12 -5.10 -0.29 -9.37
C GLY A 12 -5.39 -1.62 -8.68
N ALA A 13 -4.42 -2.52 -8.67
CA ALA A 13 -4.49 -3.84 -8.03
C ALA A 13 -3.90 -3.83 -6.60
N GLY A 14 -4.21 -2.80 -5.81
CA GLY A 14 -4.01 -2.79 -4.36
C GLY A 14 -5.18 -3.46 -3.63
N SER A 15 -5.17 -3.45 -2.30
CA SER A 15 -6.21 -4.06 -1.46
C SER A 15 -7.63 -3.65 -1.85
N ALA A 16 -7.86 -2.35 -2.08
CA ALA A 16 -9.17 -1.84 -2.48
C ALA A 16 -9.59 -2.34 -3.87
N GLY A 17 -8.68 -2.36 -4.84
CA GLY A 17 -9.00 -2.82 -6.20
C GLY A 17 -9.25 -4.32 -6.26
N ILE A 18 -8.47 -5.11 -5.53
CA ILE A 18 -8.67 -6.55 -5.40
C ILE A 18 -10.04 -6.82 -4.76
N ALA A 19 -10.37 -6.14 -3.66
CA ALA A 19 -11.67 -6.29 -3.03
C ALA A 19 -12.82 -5.94 -3.99
N CYS A 20 -12.74 -4.79 -4.67
CA CYS A 20 -13.78 -4.35 -5.62
C CYS A 20 -14.01 -5.36 -6.75
N ILE A 21 -12.92 -5.88 -7.36
CA ILE A 21 -13.08 -6.79 -8.51
C ILE A 21 -13.62 -8.15 -8.10
N ILE A 22 -13.24 -8.65 -6.91
CA ILE A 22 -13.76 -9.92 -6.39
C ILE A 22 -15.21 -9.77 -5.98
N GLU A 23 -15.60 -8.69 -5.30
CA GLU A 23 -17.01 -8.43 -4.98
C GLU A 23 -17.87 -8.34 -6.25
N ALA A 24 -17.37 -7.72 -7.31
CA ALA A 24 -18.06 -7.69 -8.60
C ALA A 24 -18.26 -9.11 -9.16
N LYS A 25 -17.22 -9.95 -9.13
CA LYS A 25 -17.29 -11.36 -9.57
C LYS A 25 -18.30 -12.16 -8.75
N LEU A 26 -18.27 -12.03 -7.42
CA LEU A 26 -19.21 -12.73 -6.52
C LEU A 26 -20.66 -12.29 -6.70
N LYS A 27 -20.89 -11.10 -7.26
CA LYS A 27 -22.21 -10.60 -7.67
C LYS A 27 -22.59 -10.97 -9.11
N ASN A 28 -21.86 -11.92 -9.73
CA ASN A 28 -22.07 -12.39 -11.09
C ASN A 28 -21.95 -11.29 -12.16
N ILE A 29 -21.11 -10.29 -11.93
CA ILE A 29 -20.73 -9.34 -12.96
C ILE A 29 -19.57 -9.94 -13.75
N GLU A 30 -19.79 -10.33 -15.01
CA GLU A 30 -18.83 -11.13 -15.77
C GLU A 30 -17.84 -10.30 -16.58
N ASN A 31 -18.28 -9.20 -17.19
CA ASN A 31 -17.43 -8.36 -18.02
C ASN A 31 -16.64 -7.37 -17.17
N ILE A 32 -15.70 -7.87 -16.38
CA ILE A 32 -14.89 -7.08 -15.47
C ILE A 32 -13.42 -7.05 -15.93
N LEU A 33 -12.70 -6.00 -15.57
CA LEU A 33 -11.27 -5.84 -15.85
C LEU A 33 -10.57 -5.15 -14.66
N LEU A 34 -9.45 -5.71 -14.23
CA LEU A 34 -8.55 -5.09 -13.27
C LEU A 34 -7.26 -4.66 -13.98
N ILE A 35 -6.94 -3.36 -13.89
CA ILE A 35 -5.75 -2.79 -14.54
C ILE A 35 -4.76 -2.35 -13.45
N GLU A 36 -3.49 -2.72 -13.62
CA GLU A 36 -2.41 -2.33 -12.72
C GLU A 36 -1.21 -1.79 -13.53
N LYS A 37 -0.66 -0.67 -13.09
CA LYS A 37 0.46 -0.02 -13.79
C LYS A 37 1.79 -0.75 -13.62
N THR A 38 1.97 -1.47 -12.52
CA THR A 38 3.20 -2.20 -12.21
C THR A 38 3.11 -3.67 -12.63
N SER A 39 4.19 -4.39 -12.47
CA SER A 39 4.28 -5.81 -12.85
C SER A 39 3.60 -6.77 -11.88
N ASN A 40 3.13 -6.26 -10.72
CA ASN A 40 2.51 -7.08 -9.68
C ASN A 40 1.38 -6.33 -8.98
N HIS A 41 0.47 -7.06 -8.33
CA HIS A 41 -0.49 -6.47 -7.40
C HIS A 41 0.21 -5.91 -6.15
N SER A 42 -0.48 -5.03 -5.44
CA SER A 42 -0.08 -4.52 -4.10
C SER A 42 1.31 -3.90 -4.05
N GLU A 43 1.71 -3.19 -5.10
CA GLU A 43 3.04 -2.59 -5.27
C GLU A 43 3.48 -1.73 -4.08
N THR A 44 2.57 -0.99 -3.47
CA THR A 44 2.89 -0.19 -2.27
C THR A 44 3.39 -1.05 -1.12
N ILE A 45 2.79 -2.23 -0.90
CA ILE A 45 3.23 -3.18 0.12
C ILE A 45 4.57 -3.78 -0.29
N ARG A 46 4.70 -4.24 -1.54
CA ARG A 46 5.94 -4.85 -2.06
C ARG A 46 7.13 -3.90 -1.94
N LYS A 47 6.96 -2.65 -2.33
CA LYS A 47 8.03 -1.67 -2.43
C LYS A 47 8.41 -1.03 -1.10
N PHE A 48 7.44 -0.68 -0.26
CA PHE A 48 7.69 0.15 0.92
C PHE A 48 7.67 -0.62 2.24
N TYR A 49 7.24 -1.87 2.26
CA TYR A 49 7.23 -2.68 3.47
C TYR A 49 8.45 -3.61 3.48
N LYS A 50 9.19 -3.60 4.58
CA LYS A 50 10.23 -4.59 4.82
C LYS A 50 9.62 -5.96 5.11
N ASP A 51 10.43 -6.99 4.94
CA ASP A 51 10.04 -8.35 5.26
C ASP A 51 9.68 -8.47 6.73
N GLY A 52 8.63 -9.20 7.03
CA GLY A 52 8.06 -9.33 8.37
C GLY A 52 7.28 -8.10 8.87
N LYS A 53 7.20 -6.99 8.10
CA LYS A 53 6.42 -5.82 8.51
C LYS A 53 4.96 -6.17 8.60
N ARG A 54 4.34 -5.78 9.72
CA ARG A 54 2.91 -5.98 9.97
C ARG A 54 2.01 -5.19 9.02
N VAL A 55 0.91 -5.81 8.67
CA VAL A 55 -0.23 -5.22 7.96
C VAL A 55 -1.46 -5.45 8.82
N ASP A 56 -1.91 -4.41 9.49
CA ASP A 56 -3.01 -4.47 10.44
C ASP A 56 -4.34 -4.06 9.78
N LYS A 57 -5.43 -4.77 10.10
CA LYS A 57 -6.79 -4.43 9.70
C LYS A 57 -7.28 -3.18 10.43
N ASP A 58 -7.07 -3.17 11.73
CA ASP A 58 -7.57 -2.11 12.59
C ASP A 58 -6.60 -0.93 12.64
N TRP A 59 -7.13 0.27 12.77
CA TRP A 59 -6.34 1.49 12.78
C TRP A 59 -6.64 2.33 14.01
N LYS A 60 -5.59 2.73 14.73
CA LYS A 60 -5.67 3.62 15.91
C LYS A 60 -6.71 3.19 16.94
N ASN A 61 -6.73 1.93 17.33
CA ASN A 61 -7.69 1.35 18.28
C ASN A 61 -9.14 1.36 17.79
N GLN A 62 -9.39 1.62 16.53
CA GLN A 62 -10.69 1.47 15.90
C GLN A 62 -10.80 0.07 15.30
N VAL A 63 -11.76 -0.69 15.77
CA VAL A 63 -12.11 -1.98 15.18
C VAL A 63 -12.87 -1.72 13.89
N ILE A 64 -12.26 -2.07 12.76
CA ILE A 64 -12.87 -1.91 11.45
C ILE A 64 -13.80 -3.08 11.18
N LYS A 65 -15.10 -2.81 11.12
CA LYS A 65 -16.07 -3.79 10.66
C LYS A 65 -15.93 -3.94 9.16
N LEU A 66 -15.58 -5.14 8.72
CA LEU A 66 -15.54 -5.44 7.29
C LEU A 66 -16.97 -5.59 6.78
N GLU A 67 -17.21 -5.02 5.61
CA GLU A 67 -18.46 -5.15 4.86
C GLU A 67 -18.15 -5.85 3.53
N GLY A 68 -19.02 -6.77 3.11
CA GLY A 68 -18.81 -7.59 1.92
C GLY A 68 -18.43 -9.04 2.24
N ASN A 69 -17.93 -9.73 1.23
CA ASN A 69 -17.66 -11.18 1.30
C ASN A 69 -16.17 -11.52 1.48
N ILE A 70 -15.30 -10.52 1.54
CA ILE A 70 -13.86 -10.71 1.69
C ILE A 70 -13.48 -10.39 3.13
N ASP A 71 -12.93 -11.37 3.80
CA ASP A 71 -12.34 -11.18 5.12
C ASP A 71 -10.92 -10.61 4.98
N PHE A 72 -10.47 -9.94 6.02
CA PHE A 72 -9.09 -9.51 6.15
C PHE A 72 -8.66 -9.66 7.61
N MET A 73 -7.53 -10.30 7.82
CA MET A 73 -6.93 -10.50 9.14
C MET A 73 -5.57 -9.82 9.21
N ASP A 74 -5.15 -9.47 10.43
CA ASP A 74 -3.81 -8.98 10.68
C ASP A 74 -2.77 -10.01 10.23
N GLY A 75 -1.70 -9.54 9.62
CA GLY A 75 -0.64 -10.39 9.10
C GLY A 75 0.68 -9.66 8.94
N THR A 76 1.58 -10.25 8.19
CA THR A 76 2.81 -9.64 7.72
C THR A 76 2.69 -9.24 6.26
N LYS A 77 3.70 -8.53 5.75
CA LYS A 77 3.86 -8.26 4.32
C LYS A 77 3.65 -9.52 3.49
N GLU A 78 4.36 -10.58 3.84
CA GLU A 78 4.37 -11.85 3.08
C GLU A 78 2.99 -12.49 3.08
N SER A 79 2.42 -12.74 4.26
CA SER A 79 1.11 -13.38 4.37
C SER A 79 -0.01 -12.56 3.73
N THR A 80 0.09 -11.23 3.76
CA THR A 80 -0.88 -10.35 3.10
C THR A 80 -0.75 -10.43 1.57
N LEU A 81 0.46 -10.47 1.04
CA LEU A 81 0.69 -10.60 -0.40
C LEU A 81 0.22 -11.97 -0.91
N GLU A 82 0.52 -13.04 -0.18
CA GLU A 82 0.05 -14.40 -0.47
C GLU A 82 -1.47 -14.47 -0.46
N TYR A 83 -2.10 -13.93 0.56
CA TYR A 83 -3.56 -13.86 0.67
C TYR A 83 -4.22 -13.17 -0.54
N PHE A 84 -3.67 -12.04 -0.98
CA PHE A 84 -4.22 -11.34 -2.15
C PHE A 84 -4.00 -12.12 -3.45
N GLU A 85 -2.86 -12.79 -3.60
CA GLU A 85 -2.60 -13.67 -4.73
C GLU A 85 -3.59 -14.84 -4.76
N GLU A 86 -3.81 -15.50 -3.62
CA GLU A 86 -4.79 -16.59 -3.48
C GLU A 86 -6.22 -16.14 -3.82
N LEU A 87 -6.61 -14.94 -3.35
CA LEU A 87 -7.92 -14.37 -3.68
C LEU A 87 -8.10 -14.15 -5.19
N LEU A 88 -7.10 -13.62 -5.87
CA LEU A 88 -7.13 -13.42 -7.32
C LEU A 88 -7.23 -14.76 -8.04
N ASN A 89 -6.40 -15.73 -7.67
CA ASN A 89 -6.36 -17.07 -8.30
C ASN A 89 -7.66 -17.84 -8.07
N LYS A 90 -8.16 -17.89 -6.84
CA LYS A 90 -9.42 -18.56 -6.49
C LYS A 90 -10.63 -18.03 -7.27
N ASN A 91 -10.63 -16.73 -7.56
CA ASN A 91 -11.71 -16.09 -8.29
C ASN A 91 -11.42 -15.97 -9.80
N GLU A 92 -10.35 -16.58 -10.30
CA GLU A 92 -9.94 -16.56 -11.72
C GLU A 92 -9.80 -15.13 -12.27
N ILE A 93 -9.24 -14.22 -11.47
CA ILE A 93 -9.00 -12.84 -11.86
C ILE A 93 -7.55 -12.67 -12.24
N SER A 94 -7.30 -12.30 -13.49
CA SER A 94 -5.98 -11.99 -14.03
C SER A 94 -5.88 -10.48 -14.29
N PRO A 95 -5.16 -9.72 -13.46
CA PRO A 95 -4.98 -8.29 -13.69
C PRO A 95 -4.17 -8.03 -14.98
N VAL A 96 -4.51 -6.97 -15.68
CA VAL A 96 -3.69 -6.47 -16.79
C VAL A 96 -2.59 -5.61 -16.20
N TYR A 97 -1.43 -6.22 -16.00
CA TYR A 97 -0.24 -5.58 -15.45
C TYR A 97 0.49 -4.69 -16.47
N ASN A 98 1.45 -3.91 -15.99
CA ASN A 98 2.28 -2.99 -16.80
C ASN A 98 1.44 -2.05 -17.67
N THR A 99 0.27 -1.66 -17.17
CA THR A 99 -0.69 -0.85 -17.91
C THR A 99 -1.11 0.36 -17.06
N GLU A 100 -0.49 1.50 -17.34
CA GLU A 100 -0.82 2.75 -16.68
C GLU A 100 -2.03 3.41 -17.34
N VAL A 101 -3.03 3.76 -16.52
CA VAL A 101 -4.17 4.57 -16.96
C VAL A 101 -3.81 6.03 -16.85
N GLU A 102 -3.84 6.73 -17.97
CA GLU A 102 -3.45 8.15 -18.05
C GLU A 102 -4.63 9.09 -17.79
N LYS A 103 -5.80 8.72 -18.29
CA LYS A 103 -7.03 9.51 -18.10
C LYS A 103 -8.29 8.66 -18.27
N ILE A 104 -9.38 9.17 -17.72
CA ILE A 104 -10.72 8.61 -17.86
C ILE A 104 -11.63 9.72 -18.39
N ILE A 105 -12.35 9.45 -19.44
CA ILE A 105 -13.28 10.40 -20.07
C ILE A 105 -14.66 9.77 -20.11
N LYS A 106 -15.69 10.50 -19.73
CA LYS A 106 -17.07 10.10 -19.97
C LYS A 106 -17.48 10.56 -21.36
N ASN A 107 -17.93 9.62 -22.19
CA ASN A 107 -18.47 9.92 -23.49
C ASN A 107 -19.98 10.14 -23.34
N GLU A 108 -20.41 11.38 -23.51
CA GLU A 108 -21.80 11.79 -23.29
C GLU A 108 -22.77 11.19 -24.33
N ASN A 109 -22.29 10.84 -25.53
CA ASN A 109 -23.13 10.25 -26.59
C ASN A 109 -23.45 8.78 -26.31
N THR A 110 -22.48 8.03 -25.74
CA THR A 110 -22.63 6.60 -25.45
C THR A 110 -22.94 6.32 -23.99
N ASN A 111 -22.79 7.32 -23.13
CA ASN A 111 -22.86 7.22 -21.68
C ASN A 111 -21.86 6.21 -21.06
N LEU A 112 -20.79 5.89 -21.80
CA LEU A 112 -19.72 5.01 -21.36
C LEU A 112 -18.51 5.81 -20.89
N PHE A 113 -17.68 5.21 -20.05
CA PHE A 113 -16.36 5.72 -19.72
C PHE A 113 -15.31 5.13 -20.67
N GLU A 114 -14.44 5.99 -21.17
CA GLU A 114 -13.25 5.63 -21.91
C GLU A 114 -12.05 5.69 -20.97
N VAL A 115 -11.41 4.54 -20.74
CA VAL A 115 -10.21 4.40 -19.91
C VAL A 115 -9.00 4.35 -20.84
N HIS A 116 -8.25 5.43 -20.89
CA HIS A 116 -7.12 5.62 -21.79
C HIS A 116 -5.82 5.14 -21.13
N THR A 117 -5.11 4.30 -21.84
CA THR A 117 -3.74 3.87 -21.53
C THR A 117 -2.82 4.25 -22.69
N LEU A 118 -1.53 4.09 -22.53
CA LEU A 118 -0.56 4.40 -23.60
C LEU A 118 -0.89 3.65 -24.91
N ASN A 119 -1.33 2.40 -24.82
CA ASN A 119 -1.45 1.51 -25.99
C ASN A 119 -2.89 1.21 -26.40
N LYS A 120 -3.87 1.51 -25.56
CA LYS A 120 -5.24 1.10 -25.78
C LYS A 120 -6.24 1.98 -25.03
N ILE A 121 -7.44 2.10 -25.62
CA ILE A 121 -8.62 2.68 -24.96
C ILE A 121 -9.57 1.53 -24.66
N TYR A 122 -10.02 1.45 -23.41
CA TYR A 122 -11.04 0.49 -22.99
C TYR A 122 -12.35 1.23 -22.74
N GLN A 123 -13.48 0.59 -23.07
CA GLN A 123 -14.81 1.14 -22.79
C GLN A 123 -15.49 0.39 -21.66
N THR A 124 -16.15 1.12 -20.76
CA THR A 124 -16.81 0.53 -19.60
C THR A 124 -18.03 1.34 -19.16
N LYS A 125 -19.00 0.64 -18.56
CA LYS A 125 -20.16 1.30 -17.92
C LYS A 125 -19.77 2.00 -16.63
N PHE A 126 -18.83 1.40 -15.85
CA PHE A 126 -18.34 1.95 -14.58
C PHE A 126 -16.82 1.85 -14.48
N ALA A 127 -16.17 2.93 -14.06
CA ALA A 127 -14.75 2.97 -13.77
C ALA A 127 -14.54 3.21 -12.27
N ILE A 128 -13.84 2.31 -11.58
CA ILE A 128 -13.57 2.39 -10.14
C ILE A 128 -12.09 2.68 -9.95
N ILE A 129 -11.75 3.80 -9.28
CA ILE A 129 -10.39 4.26 -9.10
C ILE A 129 -9.86 3.81 -7.73
N CYS A 130 -8.91 2.87 -7.73
CA CYS A 130 -8.31 2.24 -6.55
C CYS A 130 -6.78 2.43 -6.50
N ILE A 131 -6.28 3.60 -6.90
CA ILE A 131 -4.84 3.89 -7.04
C ILE A 131 -4.12 4.18 -5.72
N GLY A 132 -4.83 4.15 -4.59
CA GLY A 132 -4.28 4.45 -3.28
C GLY A 132 -3.88 5.92 -3.10
N LYS A 133 -3.27 6.21 -1.95
CA LYS A 133 -2.83 7.56 -1.59
C LYS A 133 -1.30 7.71 -1.63
N MET A 134 -0.57 6.63 -1.39
CA MET A 134 0.88 6.66 -1.20
C MET A 134 1.62 6.30 -2.48
N GLY A 135 2.00 7.33 -3.24
CA GLY A 135 2.94 7.16 -4.36
C GLY A 135 4.40 7.42 -3.97
N LYS A 136 4.64 8.16 -2.88
CA LYS A 136 5.99 8.55 -2.41
C LYS A 136 6.00 8.64 -0.89
N PRO A 137 7.13 8.36 -0.23
CA PRO A 137 7.29 8.59 1.21
C PRO A 137 7.02 10.04 1.58
N ASN A 138 6.43 10.26 2.76
CA ASN A 138 6.24 11.61 3.29
C ASN A 138 7.60 12.26 3.56
N LYS A 139 7.82 13.42 2.98
CA LYS A 139 8.99 14.25 3.28
C LYS A 139 8.64 15.26 4.37
N PRO A 140 9.62 15.67 5.20
CA PRO A 140 9.41 16.78 6.13
C PRO A 140 9.13 18.08 5.39
N ASP A 141 8.44 18.98 6.04
CA ASP A 141 8.10 20.32 5.54
C ASP A 141 9.26 21.33 5.64
N TYR A 142 10.33 20.97 6.36
CA TYR A 142 11.54 21.77 6.45
C TYR A 142 12.58 21.39 5.38
N LYS A 143 13.41 22.38 5.03
CA LYS A 143 14.46 22.20 4.02
C LYS A 143 15.60 21.35 4.57
N ILE A 144 15.87 20.24 3.88
CA ILE A 144 17.02 19.40 4.18
C ILE A 144 18.28 20.01 3.54
N PRO A 145 19.37 20.25 4.31
CA PRO A 145 20.62 20.74 3.75
C PRO A 145 21.19 19.80 2.70
N THR A 146 21.73 20.36 1.62
CA THR A 146 22.21 19.58 0.47
C THR A 146 23.39 18.66 0.79
N ASN A 147 24.26 19.09 1.73
CA ASN A 147 25.45 18.34 2.14
C ASN A 147 25.13 17.04 2.90
N ILE A 148 23.94 16.92 3.51
CA ILE A 148 23.53 15.72 4.25
C ILE A 148 22.52 14.86 3.50
N LYS A 149 22.03 15.29 2.32
CA LYS A 149 21.00 14.55 1.56
C LYS A 149 21.36 13.10 1.29
N LYS A 150 22.63 12.81 1.03
CA LYS A 150 23.12 11.44 0.75
C LYS A 150 23.06 10.49 1.95
N TYR A 151 22.85 11.03 3.15
CA TYR A 151 22.72 10.26 4.39
C TYR A 151 21.28 10.15 4.87
N ILE A 152 20.31 10.64 4.08
CA ILE A 152 18.90 10.68 4.49
C ILE A 152 18.08 9.75 3.62
N ASN A 153 17.47 8.76 4.28
CA ASN A 153 16.58 7.80 3.69
C ASN A 153 15.14 8.04 4.16
N PHE A 154 14.17 7.76 3.32
CA PHE A 154 12.75 7.81 3.64
C PHE A 154 12.10 6.42 3.72
N ASN A 155 12.90 5.39 3.55
CA ASN A 155 12.58 3.98 3.69
C ASN A 155 13.80 3.27 4.31
N LEU A 156 13.77 1.95 4.40
CA LEU A 156 14.87 1.14 4.94
C LEU A 156 15.80 0.54 3.87
N ASP A 157 15.55 0.82 2.58
CA ASP A 157 16.22 0.09 1.48
C ASP A 157 17.74 0.33 1.44
N ASP A 158 18.17 1.54 1.79
CA ASP A 158 19.59 1.94 1.76
C ASP A 158 20.22 1.98 3.17
N CYS A 159 19.58 1.36 4.15
CA CYS A 159 20.12 1.32 5.52
C CYS A 159 21.14 0.20 5.67
N THR A 160 22.27 0.53 6.29
CA THR A 160 23.40 -0.37 6.56
C THR A 160 23.35 -0.95 7.96
N THR A 161 24.35 -1.77 8.32
CA THR A 161 24.52 -2.37 9.65
C THR A 161 25.69 -1.72 10.38
N ASN A 162 25.72 -1.80 11.72
CA ASN A 162 26.77 -1.25 12.59
C ASN A 162 26.95 0.27 12.49
N GLU A 163 25.88 1.00 12.21
CA GLU A 163 25.85 2.45 12.06
C GLU A 163 25.17 3.13 13.26
N LYS A 164 25.41 4.45 13.39
CA LYS A 164 24.64 5.32 14.28
C LYS A 164 23.53 5.98 13.47
N ILE A 165 22.30 5.62 13.75
CA ILE A 165 21.14 6.05 12.94
C ILE A 165 20.19 6.88 13.78
N LEU A 166 19.77 8.04 13.25
CA LEU A 166 18.72 8.87 13.80
C LEU A 166 17.42 8.64 13.03
N VAL A 167 16.42 8.07 13.68
CA VAL A 167 15.06 7.97 13.13
C VAL A 167 14.25 9.17 13.62
N ILE A 168 13.67 9.93 12.69
CA ILE A 168 12.85 11.11 13.01
C ILE A 168 11.37 10.80 12.74
N GLY A 169 10.57 10.75 13.80
CA GLY A 169 9.14 10.51 13.70
C GLY A 169 8.54 9.95 14.98
N GLY A 170 7.21 9.91 15.06
CA GLY A 170 6.48 9.43 16.26
C GLY A 170 5.22 8.65 15.89
N GLY A 171 5.18 8.05 14.72
CA GLY A 171 4.12 7.14 14.29
C GLY A 171 4.62 5.70 14.18
N ASN A 172 3.72 4.76 13.83
CA ASN A 172 4.03 3.34 13.73
C ASN A 172 5.24 3.06 12.84
N SER A 173 5.34 3.68 11.66
CA SER A 173 6.49 3.48 10.77
C SER A 173 7.83 3.88 11.42
N ALA A 174 7.86 4.97 12.20
CA ALA A 174 9.10 5.37 12.87
C ALA A 174 9.49 4.38 13.98
N ALA A 175 8.52 3.89 14.75
CA ALA A 175 8.75 2.87 15.76
C ALA A 175 9.25 1.55 15.15
N GLU A 176 8.59 1.09 14.09
CA GLU A 176 8.98 -0.10 13.36
C GLU A 176 10.37 0.03 12.72
N TYR A 177 10.70 1.18 12.14
CA TYR A 177 12.02 1.44 11.58
C TYR A 177 13.10 1.43 12.67
N ALA A 178 12.83 2.07 13.81
CA ALA A 178 13.76 2.04 14.94
C ALA A 178 14.01 0.60 15.40
N TYR A 179 12.96 -0.19 15.56
CA TYR A 179 13.03 -1.60 15.91
C TYR A 179 13.86 -2.42 14.91
N PHE A 180 13.52 -2.36 13.62
CA PHE A 180 14.24 -3.11 12.58
C PHE A 180 15.71 -2.74 12.51
N LEU A 181 16.02 -1.45 12.55
CA LEU A 181 17.39 -0.97 12.50
C LEU A 181 18.23 -1.40 13.72
N THR A 182 17.61 -1.48 14.89
CA THR A 182 18.29 -1.99 16.10
C THR A 182 18.63 -3.47 15.95
N ASN A 183 17.74 -4.27 15.39
CA ASN A 183 17.98 -5.70 15.12
C ASN A 183 19.11 -5.92 14.11
N GLU A 184 19.36 -4.97 13.21
CA GLU A 184 20.48 -4.96 12.26
C GLU A 184 21.81 -4.46 12.88
N LYS A 185 21.94 -4.53 14.22
CA LYS A 185 23.14 -4.13 15.00
C LYS A 185 23.48 -2.64 14.90
N ASN A 186 22.54 -1.77 14.59
CA ASN A 186 22.74 -0.34 14.60
C ASN A 186 22.52 0.25 16.01
N ILE A 187 23.16 1.39 16.28
CA ILE A 187 22.83 2.23 17.42
C ILE A 187 21.78 3.22 16.97
N VAL A 188 20.54 3.02 17.39
CA VAL A 188 19.40 3.80 16.91
C VAL A 188 18.93 4.82 17.94
N THR A 189 18.80 6.07 17.52
CA THR A 189 18.14 7.12 18.28
C THR A 189 16.82 7.47 17.62
N LEU A 190 15.71 7.38 18.37
CA LEU A 190 14.38 7.80 17.89
C LEU A 190 14.06 9.20 18.41
N ALA A 191 13.92 10.16 17.51
CA ALA A 191 13.59 11.55 17.85
C ALA A 191 12.14 11.89 17.46
N TYR A 192 11.40 12.42 18.42
CA TYR A 192 10.04 12.88 18.20
C TYR A 192 9.79 14.27 18.78
N ARG A 193 9.08 15.12 18.06
CA ARG A 193 8.84 16.54 18.46
C ARG A 193 7.87 16.74 19.63
N LYS A 194 7.10 15.70 20.01
CA LYS A 194 6.15 15.77 21.13
C LYS A 194 6.68 14.98 22.32
N PRO A 195 6.27 15.31 23.54
CA PRO A 195 6.75 14.63 24.75
C PRO A 195 6.26 13.18 24.86
N THR A 196 5.18 12.83 24.19
CA THR A 196 4.59 11.47 24.25
C THR A 196 4.22 10.96 22.85
N PHE A 197 4.30 9.65 22.68
CA PHE A 197 3.91 8.98 21.43
C PHE A 197 2.39 8.77 21.39
N THR A 198 1.64 9.70 20.81
CA THR A 198 0.17 9.62 20.72
C THR A 198 -0.36 8.93 19.47
N ARG A 199 0.52 8.43 18.61
CA ARG A 199 0.17 7.88 17.28
C ARG A 199 0.59 6.44 17.08
N LEU A 200 1.15 5.80 18.09
CA LEU A 200 1.50 4.39 18.06
C LEU A 200 0.26 3.52 18.28
N ASN A 201 0.25 2.37 17.66
CA ASN A 201 -0.62 1.29 18.07
C ASN A 201 -0.05 0.61 19.35
N PRO A 202 -0.85 -0.14 20.11
CA PRO A 202 -0.42 -0.74 21.38
C PRO A 202 0.79 -1.68 21.24
N ILE A 203 0.92 -2.32 20.09
CA ILE A 203 2.02 -3.26 19.84
C ILE A 203 3.34 -2.50 19.66
N ASN A 204 3.34 -1.46 18.83
CA ASN A 204 4.53 -0.64 18.61
C ASN A 204 4.92 0.16 19.85
N GLU A 205 3.95 0.57 20.66
CA GLU A 205 4.20 1.20 21.97
C GLU A 205 4.91 0.23 22.90
N LYS A 206 4.40 -1.01 23.04
CA LYS A 206 5.02 -2.06 23.85
C LYS A 206 6.44 -2.39 23.39
N LEU A 207 6.66 -2.49 22.08
CA LEU A 207 7.99 -2.74 21.50
C LEU A 207 8.97 -1.62 21.87
N LEU A 208 8.60 -0.36 21.73
CA LEU A 208 9.46 0.76 22.10
C LEU A 208 9.81 0.77 23.59
N MET A 209 8.84 0.47 24.47
CA MET A 209 9.08 0.39 25.91
C MET A 209 10.08 -0.71 26.27
N GLN A 210 10.04 -1.88 25.62
CA GLN A 210 11.01 -2.94 25.83
C GLN A 210 12.44 -2.47 25.50
N TYR A 211 12.64 -1.81 24.37
CA TYR A 211 13.97 -1.34 23.95
C TYR A 211 14.49 -0.14 24.76
N GLN A 212 13.64 0.63 25.44
CA GLN A 212 14.07 1.69 26.35
C GLN A 212 14.64 1.16 27.66
N ASN A 213 14.18 -0.01 28.11
CA ASN A 213 14.56 -0.60 29.39
C ASN A 213 15.83 -1.47 29.32
N ASP A 214 16.31 -1.75 28.12
CA ASP A 214 17.52 -2.56 27.88
C ASP A 214 18.83 -1.72 27.81
N LYS A 215 18.81 -0.49 28.38
CA LYS A 215 19.99 0.39 28.49
C LYS A 215 20.44 0.64 29.90
#